data_0e32a0544a94cdc576d526fa2f167e36
#
_entry.id   0e32a0544a94cdc576d526fa2f167e36
#
_cell.length_a   1.000
_cell.length_b   1.000
_cell.length_c   1.000
_cell.angle_alpha   90.00
_cell.angle_beta   90.00
_cell.angle_gamma   90.00
#
_symmetry.space_group_name_H-M   'P 1'
#
loop_
_entity.id
_entity.type
_entity.pdbx_description
1 polymer ?
#
loop_
_entity_poly.entity_id
_entity_poly.type
_entity_poly.pdbx_seq_one_letter_code
_entity_poly.pdbx_strand_id
1 'polypeptide(L)'
;MCYLKQLLSDRVMDIDTSYIIPPVSRELLKAELKHKYFLRKTNCGNKEIYITTAHESPNLMREIGRLRELSFALEGGGTGKDCDIDEFDMLPEPYCFKQLFVWSPEDEAIVGGYRFIHGSNMKRNEDGTFATPTAELFHYSDEFIEHYLPYTIELGRAFVQPEFQPSNNLRKGMYSLDNLWDGLGGIALEIPESSYFFGKITMYSQMNRKAKDMILYFYQKHFPDKDGLVWPIEPMKIETDFNELHELFNGHNYKEDYQILLRSVRALGSQVPAMINAYMNLSPSMRSFGTAMNVEFGNTDETGILVSLRDLLPEKRKRYVESYEIKNRLFDRLNLFRINMKNMPWWKRMNETEKTELARLKKLKEDAKDKGEGLRYRLNRRGKKKAR
;
A
#
# COMPACT_ATOMS: atom_id res chain seq x y z
N MET A 1 -34.75 12.63 2.08
CA MET A 1 -33.75 11.94 2.96
C MET A 1 -34.10 10.48 3.26
N CYS A 2 -35.37 10.06 3.29
CA CYS A 2 -35.76 8.66 3.55
C CYS A 2 -35.45 7.71 2.39
N TYR A 3 -35.62 8.14 1.14
CA TYR A 3 -35.42 7.33 -0.08
C TYR A 3 -33.94 6.95 -0.32
N LEU A 4 -33.01 7.82 0.01
CA LEU A 4 -31.56 7.56 -0.07
C LEU A 4 -31.06 6.57 1.01
N LYS A 5 -31.69 6.56 2.19
CA LYS A 5 -31.41 5.57 3.23
C LYS A 5 -31.94 4.18 2.86
N GLN A 6 -33.05 4.11 2.16
CA GLN A 6 -33.65 2.85 1.72
C GLN A 6 -32.81 2.21 0.58
N LEU A 7 -32.31 3.01 -0.39
CA LEU A 7 -31.43 2.54 -1.46
C LEU A 7 -30.06 2.09 -0.96
N LEU A 8 -29.62 2.55 0.21
CA LEU A 8 -28.38 2.11 0.85
C LEU A 8 -28.60 0.86 1.72
N SER A 9 -29.83 0.62 2.23
CA SER A 9 -30.16 -0.57 3.01
C SER A 9 -30.36 -1.84 2.14
N ASP A 10 -30.76 -1.67 0.88
CA ASP A 10 -31.07 -2.79 -0.02
C ASP A 10 -29.81 -3.37 -0.72
N ARG A 11 -28.61 -2.86 -0.44
CA ARG A 11 -27.32 -3.36 -0.96
C ARG A 11 -26.45 -4.10 0.05
N VAL A 12 -26.84 -4.18 1.30
CA VAL A 12 -26.16 -5.06 2.24
C VAL A 12 -26.69 -6.47 2.01
N MET A 13 -26.08 -7.22 1.09
CA MET A 13 -26.15 -8.67 1.17
C MET A 13 -25.69 -9.01 2.59
N ASP A 14 -26.47 -9.83 3.29
CA ASP A 14 -26.16 -10.30 4.64
C ASP A 14 -24.97 -11.27 4.51
N ILE A 15 -23.76 -10.69 4.35
CA ILE A 15 -22.53 -11.46 4.17
C ILE A 15 -22.19 -12.06 5.53
N ASP A 16 -22.30 -13.38 5.60
CA ASP A 16 -21.93 -14.11 6.81
C ASP A 16 -20.42 -13.98 7.07
N THR A 17 -20.07 -13.30 8.15
CA THR A 17 -18.71 -13.17 8.66
C THR A 17 -18.51 -13.90 9.99
N SER A 18 -19.48 -14.71 10.42
CA SER A 18 -19.45 -15.41 11.70
C SER A 18 -18.36 -16.49 11.80
N TYR A 19 -17.85 -16.95 10.64
CA TYR A 19 -16.75 -17.89 10.55
C TYR A 19 -15.39 -17.28 10.89
N ILE A 20 -15.27 -15.94 10.86
CA ILE A 20 -14.01 -15.24 11.09
C ILE A 20 -13.68 -15.26 12.60
N ILE A 21 -12.42 -15.51 12.94
CA ILE A 21 -11.97 -15.51 14.34
C ILE A 21 -12.31 -14.21 15.08
N PRO A 22 -12.50 -14.26 16.41
CA PRO A 22 -12.71 -13.04 17.20
C PRO A 22 -11.47 -12.15 17.19
N PRO A 23 -11.63 -10.83 17.45
CA PRO A 23 -10.52 -9.89 17.55
C PRO A 23 -9.47 -10.33 18.58
N VAL A 24 -8.21 -10.14 18.26
CA VAL A 24 -7.11 -10.34 19.21
C VAL A 24 -7.12 -9.21 20.26
N SER A 25 -6.83 -9.55 21.54
CA SER A 25 -6.88 -8.54 22.60
C SER A 25 -5.87 -7.42 22.37
N ARG A 26 -6.26 -6.18 22.70
CA ARG A 26 -5.44 -4.98 22.53
C ARG A 26 -4.11 -5.04 23.28
N GLU A 27 -4.11 -5.69 24.44
CA GLU A 27 -2.92 -5.90 25.26
C GLU A 27 -1.87 -6.73 24.54
N LEU A 28 -2.28 -7.83 23.87
CA LEU A 28 -1.40 -8.68 23.09
C LEU A 28 -0.85 -7.92 21.86
N LEU A 29 -1.70 -7.16 21.17
CA LEU A 29 -1.26 -6.35 20.04
C LEU A 29 -0.23 -5.31 20.48
N LYS A 30 -0.50 -4.56 21.56
CA LYS A 30 0.41 -3.53 22.08
C LYS A 30 1.74 -4.13 22.58
N ALA A 31 1.75 -5.34 23.11
CA ALA A 31 2.97 -6.01 23.53
C ALA A 31 3.93 -6.33 22.38
N GLU A 32 3.41 -6.47 21.17
CA GLU A 32 4.19 -6.73 19.95
C GLU A 32 4.56 -5.46 19.17
N LEU A 33 4.02 -4.28 19.50
CA LEU A 33 4.39 -2.99 18.90
C LEU A 33 5.76 -2.51 19.41
N LYS A 34 6.82 -3.21 19.00
CA LYS A 34 8.19 -2.89 19.42
C LYS A 34 8.77 -1.76 18.56
N HIS A 35 9.59 -0.92 19.18
CA HIS A 35 10.25 0.19 18.50
C HIS A 35 11.07 -0.24 17.25
N LYS A 36 11.64 -1.43 17.26
CA LYS A 36 12.42 -1.95 16.13
C LYS A 36 11.59 -2.18 14.86
N TYR A 37 10.27 -2.30 14.99
CA TYR A 37 9.34 -2.47 13.87
C TYR A 37 8.72 -1.15 13.39
N PHE A 38 8.92 -0.07 14.15
CA PHE A 38 8.39 1.24 13.83
C PHE A 38 9.10 1.84 12.62
N LEU A 39 8.34 2.10 11.56
CA LEU A 39 8.85 2.73 10.35
C LEU A 39 8.78 4.26 10.46
N ARG A 40 7.58 4.81 10.65
CA ARG A 40 7.35 6.26 10.70
C ARG A 40 5.96 6.61 11.27
N LYS A 41 5.79 7.89 11.58
CA LYS A 41 4.45 8.48 11.76
C LYS A 41 3.88 8.88 10.40
N THR A 42 2.57 8.76 10.26
CA THR A 42 1.85 9.23 9.07
C THR A 42 1.93 10.75 8.91
N ASN A 43 1.76 11.24 7.70
CA ASN A 43 1.71 12.67 7.42
C ASN A 43 0.44 13.31 7.99
N CYS A 44 -0.67 12.59 7.97
CA CYS A 44 -1.97 13.03 8.46
C CYS A 44 -2.59 11.99 9.42
N GLY A 45 -3.48 12.45 10.31
CA GLY A 45 -4.26 11.56 11.17
C GLY A 45 -3.52 11.02 12.40
N ASN A 46 -2.25 11.41 12.64
CA ASN A 46 -1.45 11.03 13.82
C ASN A 46 -1.39 9.52 14.09
N LYS A 47 -1.30 8.72 13.01
CA LYS A 47 -1.16 7.27 13.05
C LYS A 47 0.32 6.88 13.01
N GLU A 48 0.61 5.62 13.26
CA GLU A 48 1.96 5.05 13.27
C GLU A 48 2.03 3.89 12.28
N ILE A 49 3.17 3.74 11.60
CA ILE A 49 3.40 2.71 10.60
C ILE A 49 4.48 1.77 11.11
N TYR A 50 4.21 0.48 11.00
CA TYR A 50 5.09 -0.58 11.45
C TYR A 50 5.32 -1.61 10.34
N ILE A 51 6.47 -2.29 10.39
CA ILE A 51 6.81 -3.44 9.54
C ILE A 51 7.23 -4.59 10.45
N THR A 52 6.63 -5.75 10.26
CA THR A 52 6.95 -6.99 10.98
C THR A 52 6.78 -8.21 10.09
N THR A 53 7.08 -9.40 10.62
CA THR A 53 6.79 -10.70 9.99
C THR A 53 5.84 -11.52 10.87
N ALA A 54 5.24 -12.55 10.31
CA ALA A 54 4.41 -13.50 11.06
C ALA A 54 5.18 -14.16 12.21
N HIS A 55 6.47 -14.42 11.98
CA HIS A 55 7.37 -15.05 12.97
C HIS A 55 7.72 -14.13 14.14
N GLU A 56 7.88 -12.83 13.87
CA GLU A 56 8.28 -11.85 14.89
C GLU A 56 7.11 -11.33 15.72
N SER A 57 5.89 -11.32 15.16
CA SER A 57 4.70 -10.73 15.80
C SER A 57 3.44 -11.56 15.50
N PRO A 58 3.33 -12.76 16.08
CA PRO A 58 2.25 -13.71 15.76
C PRO A 58 0.84 -13.20 16.12
N ASN A 59 0.70 -12.40 17.17
CA ASN A 59 -0.60 -11.83 17.55
C ASN A 59 -1.01 -10.70 16.58
N LEU A 60 -0.07 -9.83 16.19
CA LEU A 60 -0.31 -8.83 15.13
C LEU A 60 -0.64 -9.50 13.81
N MET A 61 0.08 -10.56 13.43
CA MET A 61 -0.21 -11.31 12.20
C MET A 61 -1.62 -11.92 12.23
N ARG A 62 -2.02 -12.52 13.36
CA ARG A 62 -3.37 -13.08 13.51
C ARG A 62 -4.46 -12.01 13.37
N GLU A 63 -4.27 -10.84 13.97
CA GLU A 63 -5.21 -9.72 13.82
C GLU A 63 -5.22 -9.17 12.38
N ILE A 64 -4.05 -9.07 11.73
CA ILE A 64 -3.94 -8.68 10.31
C ILE A 64 -4.72 -9.67 9.45
N GLY A 65 -4.54 -10.97 9.63
CA GLY A 65 -5.24 -12.01 8.88
C GLY A 65 -6.76 -11.95 9.07
N ARG A 66 -7.20 -11.75 10.32
CA ARG A 66 -8.62 -11.53 10.64
C ARG A 66 -9.20 -10.31 9.92
N LEU A 67 -8.49 -9.19 9.97
CA LEU A 67 -8.93 -7.93 9.34
C LEU A 67 -8.89 -7.98 7.81
N ARG A 68 -7.95 -8.73 7.23
CA ARG A 68 -7.89 -9.02 5.80
C ARG A 68 -9.15 -9.76 5.37
N GLU A 69 -9.44 -10.91 6.00
CA GLU A 69 -10.61 -11.72 5.65
C GLU A 69 -11.90 -10.91 5.80
N LEU A 70 -12.07 -10.20 6.93
CA LEU A 70 -13.22 -9.35 7.17
C LEU A 70 -13.39 -8.27 6.08
N SER A 71 -12.30 -7.58 5.73
CA SER A 71 -12.34 -6.49 4.76
C SER A 71 -12.66 -6.99 3.35
N PHE A 72 -12.09 -8.12 2.96
CA PHE A 72 -12.26 -8.70 1.64
C PHE A 72 -13.61 -9.41 1.49
N ALA A 73 -14.06 -10.17 2.49
CA ALA A 73 -15.35 -10.84 2.48
C ALA A 73 -16.50 -9.85 2.31
N LEU A 74 -16.47 -8.72 3.02
CA LEU A 74 -17.48 -7.67 2.91
C LEU A 74 -17.55 -7.02 1.52
N GLU A 75 -16.50 -7.12 0.72
CA GLU A 75 -16.44 -6.65 -0.67
C GLU A 75 -16.71 -7.79 -1.68
N GLY A 76 -16.98 -9.02 -1.19
CA GLY A 76 -17.27 -10.20 -2.01
C GLY A 76 -16.06 -10.91 -2.57
N GLY A 77 -14.92 -10.75 -1.91
CA GLY A 77 -13.69 -11.52 -2.10
C GLY A 77 -13.35 -12.31 -0.84
N GLY A 78 -12.06 -12.46 -0.57
CA GLY A 78 -11.55 -13.19 0.59
C GLY A 78 -11.28 -14.66 0.31
N THR A 79 -10.69 -15.32 1.29
CA THR A 79 -10.26 -16.72 1.19
C THR A 79 -11.33 -17.70 1.66
N GLY A 80 -12.38 -17.23 2.35
CA GLY A 80 -13.37 -18.04 3.02
C GLY A 80 -12.82 -18.79 4.25
N LYS A 81 -11.57 -18.49 4.67
CA LYS A 81 -10.96 -19.04 5.87
C LYS A 81 -11.31 -18.16 7.09
N ASP A 82 -11.17 -18.70 8.26
CA ASP A 82 -11.41 -17.96 9.50
C ASP A 82 -10.37 -16.85 9.77
N CYS A 83 -9.23 -16.93 9.05
CA CYS A 83 -8.13 -15.96 9.13
C CYS A 83 -7.29 -16.03 7.83
N ASP A 84 -7.16 -14.91 7.10
CA ASP A 84 -6.36 -14.83 5.86
C ASP A 84 -4.86 -14.76 6.17
N ILE A 85 -4.31 -15.92 6.49
CA ILE A 85 -2.87 -16.18 6.58
C ILE A 85 -2.58 -17.35 5.64
N ASP A 86 -1.62 -17.18 4.74
CA ASP A 86 -1.23 -18.20 3.76
C ASP A 86 0.24 -18.63 3.96
N GLU A 87 0.69 -19.59 3.14
CA GLU A 87 2.04 -20.12 3.18
C GLU A 87 3.09 -19.03 2.92
N PHE A 88 2.80 -18.02 2.09
CA PHE A 88 3.73 -16.94 1.77
C PHE A 88 4.01 -16.03 2.96
N ASP A 89 3.03 -15.86 3.86
CA ASP A 89 3.21 -15.17 5.13
C ASP A 89 4.08 -15.99 6.10
N MET A 90 4.08 -17.34 5.96
CA MET A 90 4.69 -18.30 6.89
C MET A 90 5.99 -18.93 6.38
N LEU A 91 6.45 -18.64 5.17
CA LEU A 91 7.77 -19.09 4.71
C LEU A 91 8.86 -18.67 5.70
N PRO A 92 9.97 -19.42 5.79
CA PRO A 92 11.09 -19.01 6.62
C PRO A 92 11.74 -17.73 6.09
N GLU A 93 12.30 -16.91 6.97
CA GLU A 93 13.07 -15.72 6.55
C GLU A 93 14.30 -16.15 5.72
N PRO A 94 14.64 -15.40 4.66
CA PRO A 94 14.09 -14.11 4.24
C PRO A 94 12.92 -14.20 3.25
N TYR A 95 12.36 -15.37 3.02
CA TYR A 95 11.38 -15.68 1.96
C TYR A 95 9.94 -15.35 2.33
N CYS A 96 9.62 -15.09 3.60
CA CYS A 96 8.29 -14.70 4.02
C CYS A 96 7.97 -13.26 3.65
N PHE A 97 6.69 -13.01 3.33
CA PHE A 97 6.20 -11.65 3.18
C PHE A 97 6.25 -10.88 4.48
N LYS A 98 6.73 -9.65 4.42
CA LYS A 98 6.65 -8.68 5.52
C LYS A 98 5.27 -8.02 5.53
N GLN A 99 4.83 -7.65 6.72
CA GLN A 99 3.56 -6.97 6.97
C GLN A 99 3.82 -5.51 7.28
N LEU A 100 3.45 -4.61 6.37
CA LEU A 100 3.33 -3.19 6.66
C LEU A 100 1.92 -2.91 7.13
N PHE A 101 1.76 -2.27 8.28
CA PHE A 101 0.44 -1.88 8.77
C PHE A 101 0.46 -0.51 9.43
N VAL A 102 -0.70 0.14 9.39
CA VAL A 102 -0.96 1.43 10.03
C VAL A 102 -1.68 1.17 11.35
N TRP A 103 -1.12 1.65 12.44
CA TRP A 103 -1.67 1.58 13.79
C TRP A 103 -2.27 2.91 14.21
N SER A 104 -3.44 2.89 14.81
CA SER A 104 -4.06 4.03 15.48
C SER A 104 -3.79 3.99 16.98
N PRO A 105 -2.92 4.83 17.53
CA PRO A 105 -2.71 4.89 18.99
C PRO A 105 -3.95 5.36 19.76
N GLU A 106 -4.83 6.16 19.13
CA GLU A 106 -6.06 6.67 19.74
C GLU A 106 -7.12 5.58 19.88
N ASP A 107 -7.27 4.75 18.82
CA ASP A 107 -8.27 3.69 18.77
C ASP A 107 -7.73 2.35 19.29
N GLU A 108 -6.41 2.24 19.50
CA GLU A 108 -5.68 1.01 19.80
C GLU A 108 -6.00 -0.12 18.82
N ALA A 109 -5.96 0.21 17.51
CA ALA A 109 -6.39 -0.68 16.44
C ALA A 109 -5.52 -0.54 15.17
N ILE A 110 -5.46 -1.60 14.37
CA ILE A 110 -4.89 -1.59 13.04
C ILE A 110 -5.87 -0.91 12.09
N VAL A 111 -5.42 0.11 11.35
CA VAL A 111 -6.23 0.84 10.37
C VAL A 111 -6.33 0.09 9.05
N GLY A 112 -5.24 -0.50 8.62
CA GLY A 112 -5.10 -1.24 7.38
C GLY A 112 -3.64 -1.62 7.14
N GLY A 113 -3.37 -2.27 6.03
CA GLY A 113 -2.01 -2.73 5.73
C GLY A 113 -1.81 -3.23 4.32
N TYR A 114 -0.58 -3.65 4.08
CA TYR A 114 -0.09 -4.37 2.91
C TYR A 114 0.82 -5.51 3.36
N ARG A 115 0.91 -6.57 2.59
CA ARG A 115 2.10 -7.43 2.65
C ARG A 115 3.03 -7.10 1.50
N PHE A 116 4.33 -7.32 1.69
CA PHE A 116 5.30 -7.07 0.64
C PHE A 116 6.52 -7.97 0.76
N ILE A 117 7.18 -8.21 -0.38
CA ILE A 117 8.47 -8.89 -0.46
C ILE A 117 9.34 -8.22 -1.52
N HIS A 118 10.63 -8.12 -1.29
CA HIS A 118 11.57 -7.68 -2.30
C HIS A 118 11.93 -8.83 -3.24
N GLY A 119 12.06 -8.58 -4.54
CA GLY A 119 12.29 -9.61 -5.55
C GLY A 119 13.52 -10.49 -5.30
N SER A 120 14.59 -9.93 -4.71
CA SER A 120 15.79 -10.71 -4.32
C SER A 120 15.52 -11.71 -3.19
N ASN A 121 14.42 -11.57 -2.46
CA ASN A 121 14.02 -12.47 -1.37
C ASN A 121 12.90 -13.44 -1.79
N MET A 122 12.46 -13.40 -3.04
CA MET A 122 11.46 -14.36 -3.52
C MET A 122 12.08 -15.75 -3.65
N LYS A 123 11.45 -16.73 -3.03
CA LYS A 123 11.89 -18.13 -3.13
C LYS A 123 11.61 -18.62 -4.54
N ARG A 124 12.63 -19.20 -5.19
CA ARG A 124 12.48 -19.88 -6.47
C ARG A 124 12.15 -21.35 -6.23
N ASN A 125 11.13 -21.84 -6.91
CA ASN A 125 10.72 -23.24 -6.89
C ASN A 125 11.63 -24.09 -7.78
N GLU A 126 11.55 -25.43 -7.66
CA GLU A 126 12.34 -26.37 -8.46
C GLU A 126 12.05 -26.29 -9.96
N ASP A 127 10.81 -25.94 -10.32
CA ASP A 127 10.37 -25.73 -11.71
C ASP A 127 10.77 -24.38 -12.30
N GLY A 128 11.45 -23.56 -11.51
CA GLY A 128 11.92 -22.22 -11.90
C GLY A 128 10.91 -21.09 -11.67
N THR A 129 9.68 -21.38 -11.25
CA THR A 129 8.69 -20.37 -10.85
C THR A 129 9.05 -19.74 -9.51
N PHE A 130 8.32 -18.68 -9.12
CA PHE A 130 8.51 -18.02 -7.83
C PHE A 130 7.36 -18.35 -6.86
N ALA A 131 7.68 -18.59 -5.60
CA ALA A 131 6.70 -18.82 -4.56
C ALA A 131 6.10 -17.47 -4.11
N THR A 132 5.24 -16.90 -4.94
CA THR A 132 4.49 -15.66 -4.65
C THR A 132 3.07 -15.74 -5.22
N PRO A 133 2.10 -15.05 -4.59
CA PRO A 133 0.70 -15.09 -5.04
C PRO A 133 0.50 -14.51 -6.44
N THR A 134 1.44 -13.69 -6.93
CA THR A 134 1.34 -13.16 -8.29
C THR A 134 1.83 -14.19 -9.31
N ALA A 135 2.87 -14.94 -8.98
CA ALA A 135 3.40 -16.00 -9.85
C ALA A 135 2.43 -17.21 -10.02
N GLU A 136 1.44 -17.36 -9.12
CA GLU A 136 0.37 -18.37 -9.29
C GLU A 136 -0.60 -18.01 -10.41
N LEU A 137 -0.71 -16.73 -10.78
CA LEU A 137 -1.65 -16.26 -11.80
C LEU A 137 -0.97 -15.70 -13.05
N PHE A 138 0.34 -15.43 -13.00
CA PHE A 138 1.06 -14.77 -14.09
C PHE A 138 2.39 -15.45 -14.40
N HIS A 139 2.69 -15.53 -15.68
CA HIS A 139 4.02 -15.87 -16.18
C HIS A 139 4.91 -14.63 -16.20
N TYR A 140 6.20 -14.84 -15.94
CA TYR A 140 7.23 -13.81 -16.02
C TYR A 140 8.19 -14.12 -17.17
N SER A 141 8.53 -13.13 -17.99
CA SER A 141 9.57 -13.27 -19.01
C SER A 141 10.96 -13.32 -18.38
N ASP A 142 11.93 -13.85 -19.09
CA ASP A 142 13.34 -13.80 -18.67
C ASP A 142 13.81 -12.37 -18.49
N GLU A 143 13.39 -11.44 -19.36
CA GLU A 143 13.65 -10.00 -19.25
C GLU A 143 13.14 -9.43 -17.91
N PHE A 144 11.92 -9.80 -17.51
CA PHE A 144 11.37 -9.37 -16.22
C PHE A 144 12.15 -9.94 -15.04
N ILE A 145 12.48 -11.23 -15.10
CA ILE A 145 13.21 -11.96 -14.04
C ILE A 145 14.61 -11.38 -13.84
N GLU A 146 15.32 -11.08 -14.94
CA GLU A 146 16.73 -10.67 -14.88
C GLU A 146 16.88 -9.16 -14.62
N HIS A 147 16.01 -8.31 -15.20
CA HIS A 147 16.23 -6.87 -15.25
C HIS A 147 15.23 -6.03 -14.44
N TYR A 148 14.10 -6.60 -14.05
CA TYR A 148 13.08 -5.90 -13.26
C TYR A 148 12.91 -6.48 -11.86
N LEU A 149 12.74 -7.79 -11.73
CA LEU A 149 12.42 -8.45 -10.47
C LEU A 149 13.43 -8.16 -9.35
N PRO A 150 14.77 -8.14 -9.59
CA PRO A 150 15.76 -7.82 -8.56
C PRO A 150 15.62 -6.40 -7.97
N TYR A 151 14.91 -5.52 -8.65
CA TYR A 151 14.67 -4.13 -8.24
C TYR A 151 13.20 -3.86 -7.91
N THR A 152 12.44 -4.91 -7.67
CA THR A 152 10.98 -4.85 -7.52
C THR A 152 10.58 -5.22 -6.09
N ILE A 153 9.58 -4.50 -5.56
CA ILE A 153 8.85 -4.88 -4.36
C ILE A 153 7.47 -5.36 -4.81
N GLU A 154 7.18 -6.65 -4.59
CA GLU A 154 5.83 -7.17 -4.77
C GLU A 154 4.96 -6.75 -3.58
N LEU A 155 3.79 -6.19 -3.88
CA LEU A 155 2.77 -5.76 -2.93
C LEU A 155 1.54 -6.66 -3.05
N GLY A 156 0.94 -7.01 -1.93
CA GLY A 156 -0.30 -7.78 -1.91
C GLY A 156 -1.16 -7.49 -0.68
N ARG A 157 -2.35 -8.08 -0.64
CA ARG A 157 -3.27 -8.00 0.50
C ARG A 157 -3.47 -6.58 1.02
N ALA A 158 -3.65 -5.61 0.10
CA ALA A 158 -3.98 -4.22 0.45
C ALA A 158 -5.36 -4.14 1.07
N PHE A 159 -5.47 -3.68 2.31
CA PHE A 159 -6.76 -3.54 2.99
C PHE A 159 -6.83 -2.29 3.86
N VAL A 160 -8.04 -1.76 4.01
CA VAL A 160 -8.44 -0.85 5.08
C VAL A 160 -9.60 -1.49 5.79
N GLN A 161 -9.48 -1.72 7.11
CA GLN A 161 -10.55 -2.37 7.86
C GLN A 161 -11.85 -1.52 7.84
N PRO A 162 -13.04 -2.15 7.91
CA PRO A 162 -14.32 -1.48 7.71
C PRO A 162 -14.54 -0.25 8.61
N GLU A 163 -14.09 -0.26 9.86
CA GLU A 163 -14.25 0.86 10.79
C GLU A 163 -13.49 2.13 10.33
N PHE A 164 -12.42 1.95 9.55
CA PHE A 164 -11.57 3.03 9.03
C PHE A 164 -11.78 3.29 7.54
N GLN A 165 -12.86 2.79 6.95
CA GLN A 165 -13.28 3.15 5.59
C GLN A 165 -14.13 4.42 5.63
N PRO A 166 -13.91 5.39 4.70
CA PRO A 166 -14.68 6.64 4.66
C PRO A 166 -16.19 6.42 4.47
N SER A 167 -16.59 5.32 3.80
CA SER A 167 -17.98 4.91 3.61
C SER A 167 -18.70 4.63 4.93
N ASN A 168 -17.99 4.06 5.90
CA ASN A 168 -18.55 3.64 7.18
C ASN A 168 -18.31 4.69 8.27
N ASN A 169 -17.13 5.33 8.27
CA ASN A 169 -16.79 6.38 9.22
C ASN A 169 -15.88 7.43 8.55
N LEU A 170 -16.48 8.51 8.06
CA LEU A 170 -15.75 9.55 7.34
C LEU A 170 -14.61 10.17 8.18
N ARG A 171 -14.83 10.40 9.49
CA ARG A 171 -13.82 11.01 10.36
C ARG A 171 -12.60 10.12 10.55
N LYS A 172 -12.80 8.83 10.80
CA LYS A 172 -11.70 7.86 10.98
C LYS A 172 -11.05 7.49 9.66
N GLY A 173 -11.83 7.38 8.58
CA GLY A 173 -11.40 6.86 7.28
C GLY A 173 -10.76 7.87 6.35
N MET A 174 -10.90 9.18 6.60
CA MET A 174 -10.52 10.25 5.68
C MET A 174 -9.08 10.13 5.13
N TYR A 175 -8.14 9.67 5.95
CA TYR A 175 -6.73 9.56 5.58
C TYR A 175 -6.22 8.11 5.50
N SER A 176 -7.09 7.10 5.63
CA SER A 176 -6.65 5.70 5.76
C SER A 176 -5.84 5.24 4.56
N LEU A 177 -6.31 5.52 3.34
CA LEU A 177 -5.59 5.19 2.12
C LEU A 177 -4.27 5.99 1.99
N ASP A 178 -4.30 7.30 2.30
CA ASP A 178 -3.09 8.12 2.30
C ASP A 178 -2.04 7.64 3.31
N ASN A 179 -2.49 7.16 4.47
CA ASN A 179 -1.60 6.62 5.50
C ASN A 179 -0.92 5.32 5.04
N LEU A 180 -1.61 4.48 4.28
CA LEU A 180 -1.00 3.32 3.63
C LEU A 180 0.06 3.74 2.60
N TRP A 181 -0.22 4.76 1.79
CA TRP A 181 0.75 5.32 0.83
C TRP A 181 1.96 5.96 1.52
N ASP A 182 1.78 6.57 2.70
CA ASP A 182 2.90 7.02 3.54
C ASP A 182 3.83 5.85 3.90
N GLY A 183 3.25 4.67 4.15
CA GLY A 183 4.00 3.44 4.42
C GLY A 183 4.77 2.95 3.20
N LEU A 184 4.13 2.90 2.03
CA LEU A 184 4.79 2.49 0.79
C LEU A 184 5.93 3.44 0.41
N GLY A 185 5.76 4.75 0.60
CA GLY A 185 6.83 5.73 0.44
C GLY A 185 8.00 5.49 1.41
N GLY A 186 7.71 5.05 2.64
CA GLY A 186 8.73 4.63 3.61
C GLY A 186 9.50 3.40 3.14
N ILE A 187 8.82 2.35 2.68
CA ILE A 187 9.48 1.12 2.17
C ILE A 187 10.40 1.45 0.98
N ALA A 188 9.95 2.30 0.05
CA ALA A 188 10.75 2.69 -1.12
C ALA A 188 12.08 3.38 -0.74
N LEU A 189 12.17 3.96 0.46
CA LEU A 189 13.40 4.60 0.97
C LEU A 189 14.23 3.67 1.86
N GLU A 190 13.59 2.74 2.58
CA GLU A 190 14.27 1.72 3.38
C GLU A 190 14.93 0.63 2.50
N ILE A 191 14.44 0.46 1.26
CA ILE A 191 14.99 -0.48 0.28
C ILE A 191 15.41 0.34 -0.96
N PRO A 192 16.56 1.06 -0.90
CA PRO A 192 16.94 2.06 -1.91
C PRO A 192 17.29 1.46 -3.27
N GLU A 193 17.58 0.17 -3.36
CA GLU A 193 17.77 -0.57 -4.60
C GLU A 193 16.47 -0.76 -5.37
N SER A 194 15.31 -0.61 -4.73
CA SER A 194 14.01 -0.79 -5.38
C SER A 194 13.71 0.34 -6.35
N SER A 195 13.25 -0.03 -7.53
CA SER A 195 12.84 0.88 -8.60
C SER A 195 11.38 0.73 -8.99
N TYR A 196 10.74 -0.37 -8.58
CA TYR A 196 9.39 -0.73 -8.98
C TYR A 196 8.55 -1.25 -7.82
N PHE A 197 7.25 -0.92 -7.85
CA PHE A 197 6.22 -1.67 -7.17
C PHE A 197 5.50 -2.56 -8.18
N PHE A 198 5.27 -3.81 -7.82
CA PHE A 198 4.60 -4.81 -8.61
C PHE A 198 3.51 -5.48 -7.79
N GLY A 199 2.43 -5.90 -8.40
CA GLY A 199 1.36 -6.60 -7.70
C GLY A 199 0.11 -6.69 -8.54
N LYS A 200 -1.00 -7.01 -7.87
CA LYS A 200 -2.29 -7.21 -8.51
C LYS A 200 -3.32 -6.22 -7.97
N ILE A 201 -4.18 -5.73 -8.86
CA ILE A 201 -5.35 -4.93 -8.51
C ILE A 201 -6.59 -5.81 -8.68
N THR A 202 -7.42 -5.86 -7.64
CA THR A 202 -8.60 -6.71 -7.58
C THR A 202 -9.87 -5.96 -7.99
N MET A 203 -10.68 -6.58 -8.86
CA MET A 203 -12.06 -6.22 -9.13
C MET A 203 -12.96 -7.37 -8.67
N TYR A 204 -13.88 -7.07 -7.77
CA TYR A 204 -14.75 -8.08 -7.16
C TYR A 204 -15.82 -8.60 -8.12
N SER A 205 -16.28 -9.83 -7.88
CA SER A 205 -17.19 -10.55 -8.78
C SER A 205 -18.54 -9.84 -8.97
N GLN A 206 -19.07 -9.16 -7.95
CA GLN A 206 -20.34 -8.44 -8.03
C GLN A 206 -20.29 -7.11 -8.81
N MET A 207 -19.12 -6.64 -9.23
CA MET A 207 -19.02 -5.46 -10.07
C MET A 207 -19.63 -5.73 -11.45
N ASN A 208 -20.40 -4.75 -11.97
CA ASN A 208 -21.00 -4.85 -13.30
C ASN A 208 -19.95 -5.23 -14.36
N ARG A 209 -20.23 -6.29 -15.16
CA ARG A 209 -19.29 -6.83 -16.13
C ARG A 209 -18.83 -5.78 -17.15
N LYS A 210 -19.76 -5.03 -17.73
CA LYS A 210 -19.41 -3.98 -18.70
C LYS A 210 -18.55 -2.88 -18.08
N ALA A 211 -18.77 -2.57 -16.80
CA ALA A 211 -17.92 -1.63 -16.07
C ALA A 211 -16.49 -2.16 -15.87
N LYS A 212 -16.33 -3.47 -15.59
CA LYS A 212 -15.01 -4.13 -15.58
C LYS A 212 -14.35 -4.05 -16.94
N ASP A 213 -15.06 -4.41 -18.01
CA ASP A 213 -14.54 -4.37 -19.38
C ASP A 213 -14.07 -2.96 -19.78
N MET A 214 -14.78 -1.90 -19.36
CA MET A 214 -14.34 -0.52 -19.57
C MET A 214 -13.01 -0.23 -18.87
N ILE A 215 -12.81 -0.71 -17.63
CA ILE A 215 -11.56 -0.53 -16.89
C ILE A 215 -10.43 -1.31 -17.58
N LEU A 216 -10.68 -2.56 -18.00
CA LEU A 216 -9.69 -3.38 -18.68
C LEU A 216 -9.27 -2.78 -20.03
N TYR A 217 -10.24 -2.29 -20.81
CA TYR A 217 -9.96 -1.58 -22.07
C TYR A 217 -9.15 -0.31 -21.83
N PHE A 218 -9.50 0.47 -20.81
CA PHE A 218 -8.76 1.67 -20.45
C PHE A 218 -7.31 1.35 -20.09
N TYR A 219 -7.06 0.24 -19.36
CA TYR A 219 -5.71 -0.22 -19.06
C TYR A 219 -4.93 -0.61 -20.31
N GLN A 220 -5.55 -1.38 -21.22
CA GLN A 220 -4.93 -1.77 -22.49
C GLN A 220 -4.58 -0.55 -23.35
N LYS A 221 -5.40 0.48 -23.34
CA LYS A 221 -5.17 1.70 -24.12
C LYS A 221 -4.07 2.58 -23.54
N HIS A 222 -4.06 2.79 -22.21
CA HIS A 222 -3.22 3.82 -21.57
C HIS A 222 -1.99 3.27 -20.85
N PHE A 223 -1.99 2.01 -20.48
CA PHE A 223 -0.93 1.36 -19.70
C PHE A 223 -0.48 0.02 -20.30
N PRO A 224 -0.31 -0.10 -21.62
CA PRO A 224 0.06 -1.37 -22.22
C PRO A 224 1.45 -1.82 -21.80
N ASP A 225 1.63 -3.12 -21.60
CA ASP A 225 2.95 -3.74 -21.58
C ASP A 225 3.43 -3.98 -23.01
N LYS A 226 4.32 -3.12 -23.49
CA LYS A 226 4.85 -3.19 -24.87
C LYS A 226 5.99 -4.20 -25.01
N ASP A 227 6.59 -4.57 -23.90
CA ASP A 227 7.81 -5.39 -23.88
C ASP A 227 7.50 -6.87 -23.58
N GLY A 228 6.24 -7.21 -23.27
CA GLY A 228 5.83 -8.58 -22.95
C GLY A 228 6.50 -9.11 -21.68
N LEU A 229 6.57 -8.27 -20.63
CA LEU A 229 7.30 -8.59 -19.42
C LEU A 229 6.58 -9.64 -18.57
N VAL A 230 5.26 -9.52 -18.45
CA VAL A 230 4.42 -10.38 -17.60
C VAL A 230 3.08 -10.60 -18.30
N TRP A 231 2.51 -11.80 -18.20
CA TRP A 231 1.19 -12.09 -18.78
C TRP A 231 0.43 -13.13 -17.95
N PRO A 232 -0.92 -13.10 -17.94
CA PRO A 232 -1.73 -14.07 -17.19
C PRO A 232 -1.51 -15.51 -17.72
N ILE A 233 -1.50 -16.50 -16.81
CA ILE A 233 -1.53 -17.93 -17.17
C ILE A 233 -2.83 -18.23 -17.90
N GLU A 234 -3.96 -17.76 -17.35
CA GLU A 234 -5.28 -17.87 -17.95
C GLU A 234 -5.86 -16.47 -18.16
N PRO A 235 -5.68 -15.86 -19.35
CA PRO A 235 -6.09 -14.48 -19.59
C PRO A 235 -7.60 -14.34 -19.68
N MET A 236 -8.16 -13.41 -18.92
CA MET A 236 -9.55 -12.99 -19.07
C MET A 236 -9.75 -12.18 -20.35
N LYS A 237 -10.88 -12.41 -21.01
CA LYS A 237 -11.27 -11.67 -22.21
C LYS A 237 -12.25 -10.57 -21.87
N ILE A 238 -12.15 -9.44 -22.54
CA ILE A 238 -13.18 -8.42 -22.58
C ILE A 238 -14.37 -8.98 -23.35
N GLU A 239 -15.58 -8.94 -22.77
CA GLU A 239 -16.80 -9.47 -23.36
C GLU A 239 -17.59 -8.41 -24.13
N THR A 240 -17.46 -7.13 -23.71
CA THR A 240 -18.08 -6.00 -24.42
C THR A 240 -17.42 -5.81 -25.79
N ASP A 241 -18.23 -5.53 -26.81
CA ASP A 241 -17.75 -5.32 -28.18
C ASP A 241 -16.61 -4.28 -28.23
N PHE A 242 -15.54 -4.66 -28.91
CA PHE A 242 -14.34 -3.83 -28.96
C PHE A 242 -14.57 -2.51 -29.67
N ASN A 243 -15.43 -2.47 -30.72
CA ASN A 243 -15.73 -1.25 -31.45
C ASN A 243 -16.55 -0.31 -30.56
N GLU A 244 -17.49 -0.84 -29.75
CA GLU A 244 -18.22 -0.04 -28.78
C GLU A 244 -17.28 0.63 -27.78
N LEU A 245 -16.30 -0.10 -27.25
CA LEU A 245 -15.33 0.45 -26.31
C LEU A 245 -14.39 1.45 -27.01
N HIS A 246 -14.00 1.18 -28.25
CA HIS A 246 -13.16 2.06 -29.02
C HIS A 246 -13.85 3.39 -29.32
N GLU A 247 -15.13 3.37 -29.72
CA GLU A 247 -15.95 4.56 -29.92
C GLU A 247 -16.19 5.33 -28.63
N LEU A 248 -16.42 4.63 -27.51
CA LEU A 248 -16.62 5.24 -26.21
C LEU A 248 -15.37 6.01 -25.75
N PHE A 249 -14.19 5.39 -25.84
CA PHE A 249 -12.92 6.00 -25.42
C PHE A 249 -12.25 6.73 -26.59
N ASN A 250 -12.91 7.79 -27.10
CA ASN A 250 -12.47 8.61 -28.22
C ASN A 250 -11.73 9.89 -27.81
N GLY A 251 -11.35 10.01 -26.55
CA GLY A 251 -10.61 11.15 -26.04
C GLY A 251 -9.23 11.30 -26.69
N HIS A 252 -8.76 12.52 -26.80
CA HIS A 252 -7.45 12.83 -27.41
C HIS A 252 -6.28 12.54 -26.46
N ASN A 253 -6.55 12.31 -25.17
CA ASN A 253 -5.53 12.08 -24.15
C ASN A 253 -6.10 11.30 -22.93
N TYR A 254 -5.15 10.86 -22.09
CA TYR A 254 -5.47 10.15 -20.85
C TYR A 254 -6.54 10.81 -19.99
N LYS A 255 -6.46 12.13 -19.80
CA LYS A 255 -7.36 12.87 -18.90
C LYS A 255 -8.80 12.86 -19.42
N GLU A 256 -9.00 12.99 -20.71
CA GLU A 256 -10.33 12.94 -21.33
C GLU A 256 -10.92 11.54 -21.22
N ASP A 257 -10.17 10.51 -21.61
CA ASP A 257 -10.61 9.12 -21.49
C ASP A 257 -10.87 8.72 -20.02
N TYR A 258 -10.08 9.23 -19.09
CA TYR A 258 -10.30 8.99 -17.68
C TYR A 258 -11.63 9.59 -17.19
N GLN A 259 -12.02 10.78 -17.66
CA GLN A 259 -13.34 11.37 -17.35
C GLN A 259 -14.49 10.58 -18.01
N ILE A 260 -14.25 10.03 -19.21
CA ILE A 260 -15.21 9.13 -19.88
C ILE A 260 -15.38 7.86 -19.01
N LEU A 261 -14.29 7.22 -18.60
CA LEU A 261 -14.30 6.04 -17.74
C LEU A 261 -15.14 6.26 -16.48
N LEU A 262 -14.85 7.33 -15.72
CA LEU A 262 -15.54 7.62 -14.47
C LEU A 262 -17.05 7.82 -14.66
N ARG A 263 -17.45 8.53 -15.73
CA ARG A 263 -18.87 8.79 -16.03
C ARG A 263 -19.58 7.53 -16.49
N SER A 264 -18.96 6.76 -17.38
CA SER A 264 -19.57 5.56 -17.96
C SER A 264 -19.73 4.43 -16.95
N VAL A 265 -18.72 4.20 -16.11
CA VAL A 265 -18.80 3.22 -15.00
C VAL A 265 -19.89 3.62 -13.99
N ARG A 266 -19.99 4.92 -13.67
CA ARG A 266 -21.04 5.44 -12.79
C ARG A 266 -22.45 5.29 -13.39
N ALA A 267 -22.61 5.49 -14.68
CA ALA A 267 -23.87 5.29 -15.38
C ALA A 267 -24.37 3.85 -15.31
N LEU A 268 -23.47 2.87 -15.14
CA LEU A 268 -23.79 1.46 -14.92
C LEU A 268 -24.07 1.11 -13.44
N GLY A 269 -24.20 2.12 -12.57
CA GLY A 269 -24.42 1.92 -11.14
C GLY A 269 -23.18 1.37 -10.39
N SER A 270 -22.00 1.40 -11.02
CA SER A 270 -20.72 0.97 -10.46
C SER A 270 -19.80 2.17 -10.18
N GLN A 271 -18.68 1.92 -9.52
CA GLN A 271 -17.63 2.92 -9.32
C GLN A 271 -16.28 2.29 -9.64
N VAL A 272 -15.35 3.10 -10.17
CA VAL A 272 -13.96 2.66 -10.27
C VAL A 272 -13.42 2.50 -8.85
N PRO A 273 -12.94 1.30 -8.45
CA PRO A 273 -12.45 1.06 -7.10
C PRO A 273 -11.37 2.06 -6.68
N ALA A 274 -11.39 2.48 -5.40
CA ALA A 274 -10.50 3.53 -4.90
C ALA A 274 -9.01 3.20 -5.11
N MET A 275 -8.62 1.93 -4.95
CA MET A 275 -7.25 1.48 -5.18
C MET A 275 -6.87 1.54 -6.65
N ILE A 276 -7.74 1.10 -7.55
CA ILE A 276 -7.56 1.22 -9.01
C ILE A 276 -7.33 2.68 -9.39
N ASN A 277 -8.20 3.55 -8.91
CA ASN A 277 -8.11 4.98 -9.14
C ASN A 277 -6.78 5.57 -8.61
N ALA A 278 -6.35 5.14 -7.42
CA ALA A 278 -5.09 5.61 -6.82
C ALA A 278 -3.87 5.21 -7.66
N TYR A 279 -3.80 3.95 -8.12
CA TYR A 279 -2.68 3.48 -8.96
C TYR A 279 -2.62 4.16 -10.33
N MET A 280 -3.76 4.30 -11.02
CA MET A 280 -3.83 5.02 -12.30
C MET A 280 -3.34 6.47 -12.22
N ASN A 281 -3.43 7.10 -11.05
CA ASN A 281 -2.98 8.47 -10.80
C ASN A 281 -1.67 8.56 -10.02
N LEU A 282 -0.85 7.51 -10.04
CA LEU A 282 0.41 7.47 -9.30
C LEU A 282 1.61 7.74 -10.20
N SER A 283 1.68 7.06 -11.35
CA SER A 283 2.78 7.14 -12.30
C SER A 283 2.28 7.04 -13.74
N PRO A 284 2.70 7.93 -14.64
CA PRO A 284 2.31 7.88 -16.05
C PRO A 284 2.95 6.70 -16.81
N SER A 285 4.00 6.09 -16.25
CA SER A 285 4.68 4.92 -16.82
C SER A 285 4.25 3.60 -16.18
N MET A 286 3.10 3.59 -15.47
CA MET A 286 2.49 2.34 -15.00
C MET A 286 2.29 1.39 -16.18
N ARG A 287 2.47 0.08 -15.96
CA ARG A 287 2.16 -0.97 -16.93
C ARG A 287 1.10 -1.89 -16.39
N SER A 288 0.24 -2.37 -17.25
CA SER A 288 -0.78 -3.38 -16.97
C SER A 288 -0.48 -4.63 -17.78
N PHE A 289 -0.53 -5.77 -17.12
CA PHE A 289 -0.09 -7.07 -17.67
C PHE A 289 -1.24 -8.00 -18.04
N GLY A 290 -2.45 -7.47 -18.13
CA GLY A 290 -3.65 -8.27 -18.33
C GLY A 290 -4.25 -8.75 -17.01
N THR A 291 -5.31 -9.54 -17.11
CA THR A 291 -6.15 -9.93 -15.98
C THR A 291 -6.37 -11.43 -15.97
N ALA A 292 -6.28 -12.04 -14.79
CA ALA A 292 -6.62 -13.43 -14.51
C ALA A 292 -7.74 -13.52 -13.48
N MET A 293 -8.52 -14.59 -13.50
CA MET A 293 -9.47 -14.90 -12.43
C MET A 293 -8.75 -15.58 -11.27
N ASN A 294 -8.95 -15.10 -10.07
CA ASN A 294 -8.47 -15.74 -8.85
C ASN A 294 -9.61 -16.49 -8.15
N VAL A 295 -9.68 -17.79 -8.44
CA VAL A 295 -10.73 -18.68 -7.90
C VAL A 295 -10.59 -18.83 -6.38
N GLU A 296 -9.38 -18.87 -5.87
CA GLU A 296 -9.09 -19.05 -4.44
C GLU A 296 -9.33 -17.78 -3.60
N PHE A 297 -9.64 -16.67 -4.28
CA PHE A 297 -9.91 -15.39 -3.63
C PHE A 297 -11.30 -14.83 -4.01
N GLY A 298 -12.33 -15.65 -3.89
CA GLY A 298 -13.71 -15.27 -4.16
C GLY A 298 -14.04 -15.04 -5.64
N ASN A 299 -13.37 -15.72 -6.57
CA ASN A 299 -13.52 -15.55 -8.01
C ASN A 299 -13.35 -14.09 -8.45
N THR A 300 -12.37 -13.41 -7.91
CA THR A 300 -12.07 -12.02 -8.25
C THR A 300 -11.23 -11.91 -9.52
N ASP A 301 -11.40 -10.80 -10.25
CA ASP A 301 -10.58 -10.48 -11.41
C ASP A 301 -9.33 -9.72 -10.96
N GLU A 302 -8.15 -10.29 -11.15
CA GLU A 302 -6.89 -9.69 -10.73
C GLU A 302 -6.05 -9.23 -11.92
N THR A 303 -5.79 -7.93 -12.00
CA THR A 303 -4.96 -7.31 -13.03
C THR A 303 -3.55 -7.08 -12.51
N GLY A 304 -2.55 -7.67 -13.16
CA GLY A 304 -1.14 -7.42 -12.84
C GLY A 304 -0.73 -5.98 -13.22
N ILE A 305 0.01 -5.31 -12.35
CA ILE A 305 0.53 -3.96 -12.61
C ILE A 305 1.98 -3.80 -12.16
N LEU A 306 2.71 -2.93 -12.84
CA LEU A 306 4.05 -2.46 -12.46
C LEU A 306 4.06 -0.94 -12.40
N VAL A 307 4.54 -0.37 -11.31
CA VAL A 307 4.66 1.08 -11.10
C VAL A 307 6.12 1.45 -10.92
N SER A 308 6.65 2.32 -11.79
CA SER A 308 7.99 2.87 -11.65
C SER A 308 8.03 3.93 -10.54
N LEU A 309 8.90 3.74 -9.55
CA LEU A 309 9.12 4.70 -8.47
C LEU A 309 9.85 5.97 -8.94
N ARG A 310 10.59 5.87 -10.06
CA ARG A 310 11.29 7.01 -10.65
C ARG A 310 10.33 7.99 -11.32
N ASP A 311 9.22 7.47 -11.86
CA ASP A 311 8.26 8.22 -12.66
C ASP A 311 6.99 8.61 -11.87
N LEU A 312 7.06 8.56 -10.54
CA LEU A 312 5.98 9.05 -9.70
C LEU A 312 5.69 10.51 -10.01
N LEU A 313 4.40 10.85 -10.11
CA LEU A 313 3.96 12.24 -10.28
C LEU A 313 4.57 13.12 -9.19
N PRO A 314 5.04 14.35 -9.50
CA PRO A 314 5.79 15.19 -8.56
C PRO A 314 5.07 15.43 -7.23
N GLU A 315 3.75 15.64 -7.25
CA GLU A 315 2.94 15.82 -6.04
C GLU A 315 2.87 14.54 -5.19
N LYS A 316 2.85 13.36 -5.82
CA LYS A 316 2.85 12.05 -5.13
C LYS A 316 4.22 11.77 -4.51
N ARG A 317 5.28 12.00 -5.28
CA ARG A 317 6.65 11.89 -4.79
C ARG A 317 6.90 12.80 -3.60
N LYS A 318 6.52 14.08 -3.70
CA LYS A 318 6.66 15.06 -2.61
C LYS A 318 5.89 14.62 -1.37
N ARG A 319 4.65 14.14 -1.56
CA ARG A 319 3.77 13.76 -0.45
C ARG A 319 4.25 12.51 0.28
N TYR A 320 4.58 11.44 -0.43
CA TYR A 320 4.80 10.12 0.17
C TYR A 320 6.27 9.78 0.40
N VAL A 321 7.16 10.22 -0.48
CA VAL A 321 8.59 9.88 -0.44
C VAL A 321 9.40 11.00 0.24
N GLU A 322 9.40 12.21 -0.32
CA GLU A 322 10.24 13.31 0.18
C GLU A 322 9.85 13.74 1.62
N SER A 323 8.57 13.66 1.97
CA SER A 323 8.12 13.96 3.34
C SER A 323 8.75 13.04 4.40
N TYR A 324 9.06 11.80 4.04
CA TYR A 324 9.76 10.84 4.90
C TYR A 324 11.27 11.11 4.93
N GLU A 325 11.87 11.35 3.78
CA GLU A 325 13.30 11.60 3.64
C GLU A 325 13.76 12.79 4.49
N ILE A 326 13.01 13.90 4.45
CA ILE A 326 13.33 15.11 5.23
C ILE A 326 13.23 14.85 6.74
N LYS A 327 12.22 14.11 7.19
CA LYS A 327 12.02 13.83 8.62
C LYS A 327 13.07 12.86 9.17
N ASN A 328 13.38 11.79 8.48
CA ASN A 328 14.27 10.74 8.96
C ASN A 328 15.75 11.11 8.82
N ARG A 329 16.17 11.67 7.70
CA ARG A 329 17.56 12.15 7.57
C ARG A 329 17.93 13.20 8.62
N LEU A 330 16.97 14.03 9.03
CA LEU A 330 17.16 14.95 10.15
C LEU A 330 17.26 14.21 11.50
N PHE A 331 16.44 13.20 11.73
CA PHE A 331 16.40 12.48 13.01
C PHE A 331 17.58 11.53 13.18
N ASP A 332 17.93 10.76 12.15
CA ASP A 332 19.05 9.79 12.20
C ASP A 332 20.40 10.49 12.20
N ARG A 333 20.57 11.54 11.40
CA ARG A 333 21.78 12.38 11.48
C ARG A 333 21.92 13.08 12.82
N LEU A 334 20.82 13.51 13.45
CA LEU A 334 20.84 14.12 14.79
C LEU A 334 21.10 13.09 15.89
N ASN A 335 20.63 11.86 15.77
CA ASN A 335 20.91 10.78 16.72
C ASN A 335 22.33 10.23 16.55
N LEU A 336 22.77 10.00 15.32
CA LEU A 336 24.17 9.69 15.03
C LEU A 336 25.11 10.80 15.49
N PHE A 337 24.73 12.06 15.35
CA PHE A 337 25.48 13.21 15.88
C PHE A 337 25.55 13.21 17.41
N ARG A 338 24.47 12.83 18.09
CA ARG A 338 24.40 12.77 19.56
C ARG A 338 25.23 11.62 20.15
N ILE A 339 25.27 10.47 19.46
CA ILE A 339 26.02 9.28 19.88
C ILE A 339 27.52 9.42 19.56
N ASN A 340 27.85 10.05 18.44
CA ASN A 340 29.23 10.08 17.91
C ASN A 340 30.05 11.34 18.25
N MET A 341 29.44 12.39 18.80
CA MET A 341 30.20 13.60 19.20
C MET A 341 31.26 13.36 20.31
N LYS A 342 31.18 12.24 21.02
CA LYS A 342 32.17 11.94 22.08
C LYS A 342 33.36 11.10 21.62
N ASN A 343 33.31 10.36 20.48
CA ASN A 343 34.30 9.34 20.19
C ASN A 343 34.77 9.17 18.72
N MET A 344 34.61 10.14 17.79
CA MET A 344 34.96 9.85 16.39
C MET A 344 35.98 10.79 15.71
N PRO A 345 37.01 10.22 15.05
CA PRO A 345 37.97 10.97 14.22
C PRO A 345 37.46 11.39 12.83
N TRP A 346 36.31 10.85 12.34
CA TRP A 346 35.82 11.06 10.97
C TRP A 346 35.30 12.48 10.69
N TRP A 347 34.84 13.20 11.70
CA TRP A 347 34.35 14.57 11.52
C TRP A 347 35.48 15.53 11.06
N LYS A 348 36.74 15.17 11.24
CA LYS A 348 37.91 15.85 10.66
C LYS A 348 38.08 15.64 9.16
N ARG A 349 37.33 14.71 8.58
CA ARG A 349 37.36 14.35 7.14
C ARG A 349 36.12 14.81 6.37
N MET A 350 35.23 15.59 6.95
CA MET A 350 34.07 16.16 6.23
C MET A 350 34.60 17.10 5.13
N ASN A 351 34.12 16.89 3.91
CA ASN A 351 34.37 17.81 2.81
C ASN A 351 33.57 19.12 2.98
N GLU A 352 33.90 20.15 2.21
CA GLU A 352 33.26 21.47 2.32
C GLU A 352 31.76 21.44 2.01
N THR A 353 31.31 20.53 1.15
CA THR A 353 29.90 20.32 0.80
C THR A 353 29.12 19.82 2.02
N GLU A 354 29.68 18.83 2.74
CA GLU A 354 29.05 18.28 3.95
C GLU A 354 29.02 19.28 5.10
N LYS A 355 30.04 20.15 5.24
CA LYS A 355 30.05 21.23 6.22
C LYS A 355 28.97 22.27 5.92
N THR A 356 28.79 22.61 4.64
CA THR A 356 27.77 23.58 4.18
C THR A 356 26.38 23.03 4.42
N GLU A 357 26.13 21.75 4.12
CA GLU A 357 24.85 21.09 4.36
C GLU A 357 24.52 21.00 5.85
N LEU A 358 25.52 20.73 6.70
CA LEU A 358 25.37 20.72 8.15
C LEU A 358 25.01 22.11 8.72
N ALA A 359 25.63 23.17 8.19
CA ALA A 359 25.32 24.55 8.58
C ALA A 359 23.89 24.92 8.19
N ARG A 360 23.44 24.53 6.98
CA ARG A 360 22.08 24.70 6.49
C ARG A 360 21.04 23.97 7.37
N LEU A 361 21.33 22.73 7.75
CA LEU A 361 20.47 21.93 8.63
C LEU A 361 20.35 22.51 10.03
N LYS A 362 21.45 23.10 10.60
CA LYS A 362 21.41 23.81 11.88
C LYS A 362 20.49 25.03 11.81
N LYS A 363 20.61 25.82 10.74
CA LYS A 363 19.78 27.00 10.52
C LYS A 363 18.30 26.66 10.41
N LEU A 364 17.96 25.62 9.64
CA LEU A 364 16.56 25.13 9.52
C LEU A 364 15.99 24.69 10.88
N LYS A 365 16.83 24.13 11.77
CA LYS A 365 16.41 23.73 13.12
C LYS A 365 16.17 24.94 14.03
N GLU A 366 16.95 26.00 13.90
CA GLU A 366 16.77 27.25 14.62
C GLU A 366 15.50 27.97 14.13
N ASP A 367 15.29 28.05 12.82
CA ASP A 367 14.10 28.62 12.19
C ASP A 367 12.80 27.86 12.56
N ALA A 368 12.85 26.53 12.66
CA ALA A 368 11.73 25.71 13.12
C ALA A 368 11.44 25.88 14.62
N LYS A 369 12.48 26.16 15.41
CA LYS A 369 12.35 26.44 16.85
C LYS A 369 11.70 27.81 17.11
N ASP A 370 12.02 28.79 16.28
CA ASP A 370 11.48 30.14 16.37
C ASP A 370 10.03 30.24 15.85
N LYS A 371 9.64 29.37 14.90
CA LYS A 371 8.27 29.27 14.38
C LYS A 371 7.29 28.48 15.28
N GLY A 372 7.65 28.16 16.51
CA GLY A 372 6.75 27.58 17.52
C GLY A 372 6.49 26.06 17.38
N GLU A 373 7.13 25.36 16.44
CA GLU A 373 7.03 23.89 16.34
C GLU A 373 7.74 23.14 17.48
N GLY A 374 8.53 23.84 18.28
CA GLY A 374 9.21 23.35 19.48
C GLY A 374 8.34 23.24 20.75
N LEU A 375 7.09 23.69 20.72
CA LEU A 375 6.24 23.77 21.94
C LEU A 375 5.74 22.40 22.44
N ARG A 376 5.61 21.41 21.59
CA ARG A 376 5.17 20.05 22.01
C ARG A 376 6.21 19.30 22.86
N TYR A 377 7.49 19.65 22.74
CA TYR A 377 8.54 19.01 23.57
C TYR A 377 8.61 19.58 24.99
N ARG A 378 8.13 20.82 25.22
CA ARG A 378 8.12 21.45 26.55
C ARG A 378 6.94 21.02 27.42
N LEU A 379 5.81 20.67 26.86
CA LEU A 379 4.62 20.21 27.60
C LEU A 379 4.83 18.85 28.28
N ASN A 380 5.57 17.95 27.67
CA ASN A 380 5.88 16.64 28.29
C ASN A 380 6.90 16.72 29.45
N ARG A 381 7.68 17.81 29.58
CA ARG A 381 8.59 18.01 30.73
C ARG A 381 7.91 18.62 31.93
N ARG A 382 6.83 19.39 31.76
CA ARG A 382 6.07 19.97 32.87
C ARG A 382 5.14 18.97 33.58
N GLY A 383 4.67 17.94 32.88
CA GLY A 383 3.86 16.88 33.48
C GLY A 383 4.61 15.97 34.48
N LYS A 384 5.94 15.87 34.36
CA LYS A 384 6.77 15.03 35.26
C LYS A 384 7.26 15.75 36.54
N LYS A 385 6.99 17.05 36.72
CA LYS A 385 7.39 17.81 37.92
C LYS A 385 6.24 18.05 38.90
N LYS A 386 5.03 17.55 38.67
CA LYS A 386 3.88 17.64 39.58
C LYS A 386 3.48 16.32 40.23
N ALA A 387 4.30 15.27 40.11
CA ALA A 387 4.14 14.01 40.83
C ALA A 387 5.42 13.73 41.62
N ARG A 388 5.66 14.56 42.62
CA ARG A 388 6.47 14.32 43.84
C ARG A 388 5.90 15.13 44.99
#